data_9b40fea633a85e424ff397dd697c2b62
#
_entry.id   9b40fea633a85e424ff397dd697c2b62
#
_cell.length_a   1.000
_cell.length_b   1.000
_cell.length_c   1.000
_cell.angle_alpha   90.00
_cell.angle_beta   90.00
_cell.angle_gamma   90.00
#
_symmetry.space_group_name_H-M   'P 1'
#
loop_
_entity.id
_entity.type
_entity.pdbx_description
1 polymer ?
#
loop_
_entity_poly.entity_id
_entity_poly.type
_entity_poly.pdbx_seq_one_letter_code
_entity_poly.pdbx_strand_id
1 'polypeptide(L)'
;MSSLTMAAAQQVGVEAKIDSVAIMIGEQAHLQLAITARQGAKIVYPHYKRSQYLVPGVEVLDDSKGDTAVVDGYWSVKKILTLTSFDEQLYAIPGITVKVDGKSYKSNPVALKVI
;
A
#
# COMPACT_ATOMS: atom_id res chain seq x y z
N MET A 1 -27.87 -0.71 20.24
CA MET A 1 -28.23 -1.38 19.01
C MET A 1 -27.60 -0.75 17.82
N SER A 2 -27.76 0.54 17.65
CA SER A 2 -27.20 1.22 16.49
C SER A 2 -25.70 1.09 16.35
N SER A 3 -24.98 0.82 17.43
CA SER A 3 -23.54 0.64 17.38
C SER A 3 -23.10 -0.46 16.42
N LEU A 4 -23.90 -1.49 16.27
CA LEU A 4 -23.59 -2.59 15.37
C LEU A 4 -23.58 -2.11 13.91
N THR A 5 -24.54 -1.28 13.54
CA THR A 5 -24.61 -0.73 12.20
C THR A 5 -23.38 0.12 11.90
N MET A 6 -22.96 0.90 12.87
CA MET A 6 -21.78 1.75 12.70
C MET A 6 -20.51 0.93 12.49
N ALA A 7 -20.34 -0.13 13.25
CA ALA A 7 -19.19 -1.00 13.10
C ALA A 7 -19.14 -1.60 11.70
N ALA A 8 -20.28 -2.05 11.18
CA ALA A 8 -20.35 -2.63 9.86
C ALA A 8 -20.04 -1.59 8.77
N ALA A 9 -20.45 -0.34 8.98
CA ALA A 9 -20.26 0.71 7.99
C ALA A 9 -18.79 1.16 7.85
N GLN A 10 -17.92 0.77 8.76
CA GLN A 10 -16.55 1.26 8.79
C GLN A 10 -15.51 0.20 8.44
N GLN A 11 -15.92 -0.79 7.68
CA GLN A 11 -15.01 -1.88 7.34
C GLN A 11 -14.19 -1.53 6.11
N VAL A 12 -13.24 -0.64 6.30
CA VAL A 12 -12.24 -0.33 5.31
C VAL A 12 -10.89 -0.74 5.89
N GLY A 13 -10.16 -1.56 5.15
CA GLY A 13 -8.82 -1.96 5.53
C GLY A 13 -7.81 -1.47 4.51
N VAL A 14 -6.70 -0.94 5.00
CA VAL A 14 -5.56 -0.58 4.14
C VAL A 14 -4.31 -1.11 4.83
N GLU A 15 -3.62 -2.02 4.17
CA GLU A 15 -2.49 -2.71 4.76
C GLU A 15 -1.32 -2.72 3.79
N ALA A 16 -0.12 -2.51 4.31
CA ALA A 16 1.10 -2.59 3.53
C ALA A 16 1.99 -3.71 4.07
N LYS A 17 2.57 -4.48 3.16
CA LYS A 17 3.54 -5.53 3.47
C LYS A 17 4.73 -5.38 2.55
N ILE A 18 5.92 -5.65 3.07
CA ILE A 18 7.12 -5.70 2.25
C ILE A 18 7.68 -7.12 2.29
N ASP A 19 8.09 -7.62 1.13
CA ASP A 19 8.56 -9.00 0.99
C ASP A 19 9.95 -9.23 1.56
N SER A 20 10.74 -8.17 1.72
CA SER A 20 12.09 -8.25 2.24
C SER A 20 12.32 -7.14 3.23
N VAL A 21 12.70 -7.48 4.46
CA VAL A 21 13.03 -6.47 5.47
C VAL A 21 14.40 -5.87 5.20
N ALA A 22 15.27 -6.57 4.47
CA ALA A 22 16.60 -6.10 4.12
C ALA A 22 16.94 -6.49 2.69
N ILE A 23 17.53 -5.57 1.95
CA ILE A 23 18.06 -5.79 0.61
C ILE A 23 19.48 -5.26 0.53
N MET A 24 20.25 -5.78 -0.41
CA MET A 24 21.53 -5.20 -0.76
C MET A 24 21.31 -4.01 -1.69
N ILE A 25 22.29 -3.12 -1.75
CA ILE A 25 22.25 -1.96 -2.64
C ILE A 25 21.93 -2.42 -4.07
N GLY A 26 20.93 -1.81 -4.66
CA GLY A 26 20.51 -2.10 -6.05
C GLY A 26 19.57 -3.29 -6.19
N GLU A 27 19.36 -4.08 -5.15
CA GLU A 27 18.38 -5.15 -5.20
C GLU A 27 16.97 -4.60 -5.13
N GLN A 28 16.00 -5.43 -5.44
CA GLN A 28 14.59 -5.06 -5.47
C GLN A 28 13.86 -5.60 -4.26
N ALA A 29 12.96 -4.79 -3.74
CA ALA A 29 11.97 -5.20 -2.75
C ALA A 29 10.58 -4.93 -3.32
N HIS A 30 9.58 -5.68 -2.87
CA HIS A 30 8.21 -5.52 -3.32
C HIS A 30 7.33 -5.13 -2.14
N LEU A 31 6.64 -4.01 -2.29
CA LEU A 31 5.69 -3.55 -1.29
C LEU A 31 4.29 -3.81 -1.83
N GLN A 32 3.54 -4.65 -1.10
CA GLN A 32 2.16 -4.94 -1.44
C GLN A 32 1.24 -4.02 -0.66
N LEU A 33 0.37 -3.33 -1.36
CA LEU A 33 -0.69 -2.54 -0.76
C LEU A 33 -2.00 -3.29 -0.96
N ALA A 34 -2.66 -3.63 0.14
CA ALA A 34 -3.93 -4.34 0.12
C ALA A 34 -5.03 -3.44 0.67
N ILE A 35 -6.09 -3.28 -0.10
CA ILE A 35 -7.20 -2.42 0.27
C ILE A 35 -8.47 -3.27 0.28
N THR A 36 -9.23 -3.18 1.36
CA THR A 36 -10.52 -3.85 1.49
C THR A 36 -11.59 -2.79 1.71
N ALA A 37 -12.64 -2.83 0.89
CA ALA A 37 -13.75 -1.89 1.01
C ALA A 37 -15.02 -2.57 0.51
N ARG A 38 -16.17 -2.03 0.90
CA ARG A 38 -17.44 -2.54 0.44
C ARG A 38 -17.52 -2.45 -1.08
N GLN A 39 -18.09 -3.48 -1.70
CA GLN A 39 -18.27 -3.53 -3.13
C GLN A 39 -19.07 -2.30 -3.60
N GLY A 40 -18.60 -1.64 -4.65
CA GLY A 40 -19.19 -0.42 -5.16
C GLY A 40 -18.60 0.86 -4.60
N ALA A 41 -17.75 0.78 -3.56
CA ALA A 41 -17.08 1.95 -3.02
C ALA A 41 -16.12 2.54 -4.05
N LYS A 42 -15.98 3.87 -4.03
CA LYS A 42 -15.01 4.54 -4.89
C LYS A 42 -13.65 4.54 -4.20
N ILE A 43 -12.72 3.77 -4.74
CA ILE A 43 -11.38 3.63 -4.18
C ILE A 43 -10.39 4.41 -5.04
N VAL A 44 -9.65 5.31 -4.41
CA VAL A 44 -8.61 6.10 -5.07
C VAL A 44 -7.32 5.89 -4.32
N TYR A 45 -6.31 5.38 -5.00
CA TYR A 45 -4.99 5.16 -4.41
C TYR A 45 -3.92 5.80 -5.31
N PRO A 46 -2.74 6.12 -4.72
CA PRO A 46 -1.72 6.82 -5.50
C PRO A 46 -1.12 5.93 -6.59
N HIS A 47 -0.72 6.58 -7.67
CA HIS A 47 0.01 5.95 -8.75
C HIS A 47 1.39 6.57 -8.82
N TYR A 48 2.40 5.75 -8.99
CA TYR A 48 3.79 6.20 -9.04
C TYR A 48 4.33 5.99 -10.43
N LYS A 49 5.06 6.98 -10.92
CA LYS A 49 5.74 6.86 -12.19
C LYS A 49 7.05 6.11 -11.99
N ARG A 50 7.53 5.47 -13.04
CA ARG A 50 8.83 4.83 -13.03
C ARG A 50 9.90 5.86 -12.67
N SER A 51 10.81 5.48 -11.78
CA SER A 51 11.88 6.31 -11.25
C SER A 51 11.41 7.44 -10.33
N GLN A 52 10.15 7.46 -9.95
CA GLN A 52 9.68 8.36 -8.91
C GLN A 52 10.13 7.84 -7.55
N TYR A 53 10.48 8.74 -6.64
CA TYR A 53 10.85 8.35 -5.29
C TYR A 53 9.62 8.23 -4.41
N LEU A 54 9.53 7.10 -3.69
CA LEU A 54 8.49 6.89 -2.69
C LEU A 54 8.79 7.72 -1.44
N VAL A 55 10.04 7.69 -1.02
CA VAL A 55 10.65 8.57 -0.01
C VAL A 55 12.05 8.89 -0.52
N PRO A 56 12.72 9.92 -0.01
CA PRO A 56 14.09 10.19 -0.44
C PRO A 56 14.97 8.95 -0.31
N GLY A 57 15.60 8.54 -1.39
CA GLY A 57 16.46 7.38 -1.43
C GLY A 57 15.83 6.06 -1.83
N VAL A 58 14.50 5.97 -1.87
CA VAL A 58 13.79 4.75 -2.28
C VAL A 58 13.02 5.03 -3.57
N GLU A 59 13.47 4.38 -4.63
CA GLU A 59 12.96 4.61 -5.97
C GLU A 59 11.93 3.56 -6.35
N VAL A 60 10.83 3.99 -6.99
CA VAL A 60 9.83 3.08 -7.54
C VAL A 60 10.25 2.68 -8.94
N LEU A 61 10.48 1.39 -9.15
CA LEU A 61 10.83 0.87 -10.46
C LEU A 61 9.59 0.48 -11.27
N ASP A 62 8.56 0.02 -10.58
CA ASP A 62 7.33 -0.41 -11.21
C ASP A 62 6.17 -0.26 -10.26
N ASP A 63 5.03 0.13 -10.79
CA ASP A 63 3.77 0.26 -10.06
C ASP A 63 2.74 -0.59 -10.79
N SER A 64 2.47 -1.78 -10.26
CA SER A 64 1.52 -2.69 -10.90
C SER A 64 0.10 -2.15 -10.80
N LYS A 65 -0.72 -2.54 -11.76
CA LYS A 65 -2.15 -2.27 -11.65
C LYS A 65 -2.72 -3.11 -10.52
N GLY A 66 -3.69 -2.55 -9.80
CA GLY A 66 -4.33 -3.29 -8.75
C GLY A 66 -5.21 -4.41 -9.29
N ASP A 67 -5.07 -5.59 -8.71
CA ASP A 67 -5.98 -6.69 -8.96
C ASP A 67 -7.12 -6.59 -7.99
N THR A 68 -8.35 -6.67 -8.50
CA THR A 68 -9.54 -6.58 -7.67
C THR A 68 -10.27 -7.91 -7.66
N ALA A 69 -10.55 -8.42 -6.47
CA ALA A 69 -11.36 -9.59 -6.26
C ALA A 69 -12.56 -9.23 -5.39
N VAL A 70 -13.62 -9.99 -5.54
CA VAL A 70 -14.83 -9.81 -4.70
C VAL A 70 -14.90 -10.98 -3.73
N VAL A 71 -14.95 -10.66 -2.45
CA VAL A 71 -15.05 -11.65 -1.38
C VAL A 71 -16.13 -11.21 -0.41
N ASP A 72 -17.22 -11.98 -0.31
CA ASP A 72 -18.31 -11.74 0.63
C ASP A 72 -18.88 -10.30 0.57
N GLY A 73 -19.05 -9.78 -0.65
CA GLY A 73 -19.59 -8.45 -0.84
C GLY A 73 -18.59 -7.32 -0.66
N TYR A 74 -17.32 -7.65 -0.49
CA TYR A 74 -16.24 -6.68 -0.37
C TYR A 74 -15.29 -6.78 -1.56
N TRP A 75 -14.74 -5.64 -1.96
CA TRP A 75 -13.64 -5.59 -2.90
C TRP A 75 -12.33 -5.76 -2.13
N SER A 76 -11.47 -6.62 -2.65
CA SER A 76 -10.10 -6.78 -2.18
C SER A 76 -9.18 -6.36 -3.32
N VAL A 77 -8.52 -5.23 -3.16
CA VAL A 77 -7.61 -4.68 -4.17
C VAL A 77 -6.19 -4.87 -3.68
N LYS A 78 -5.35 -5.46 -4.53
CA LYS A 78 -3.94 -5.65 -4.22
C LYS A 78 -3.10 -5.08 -5.34
N LYS A 79 -2.13 -4.26 -4.98
CA LYS A 79 -1.16 -3.75 -5.95
C LYS A 79 0.24 -3.89 -5.38
N ILE A 80 1.22 -3.95 -6.27
CA ILE A 80 2.61 -4.17 -5.88
C ILE A 80 3.48 -3.05 -6.44
N LEU A 81 4.25 -2.43 -5.55
CA LEU A 81 5.29 -1.49 -5.94
C LEU A 81 6.62 -2.22 -5.88
N THR A 82 7.38 -2.15 -6.96
CA THR A 82 8.75 -2.66 -6.98
C THR A 82 9.68 -1.50 -6.64
N LEU A 83 10.46 -1.68 -5.59
CA LEU A 83 11.31 -0.63 -5.02
C LEU A 83 12.76 -1.02 -5.10
N THR A 84 13.63 -0.02 -5.15
CA THR A 84 15.08 -0.21 -5.00
C THR A 84 15.69 1.00 -4.31
N SER A 85 16.92 0.83 -3.83
CA SER A 85 17.70 1.92 -3.28
C SER A 85 19.18 1.64 -3.53
N PHE A 86 19.94 2.72 -3.71
CA PHE A 86 21.38 2.64 -3.91
C PHE A 86 22.15 3.23 -2.75
N ASP A 87 21.47 3.55 -1.65
CA ASP A 87 22.09 4.10 -0.45
C ASP A 87 21.90 3.15 0.73
N GLU A 88 22.99 2.81 1.38
CA GLU A 88 22.96 1.98 2.58
C GLU A 88 22.35 2.75 3.73
N GLN A 89 21.16 2.34 4.15
CA GLN A 89 20.39 3.08 5.15
C GLN A 89 19.20 2.25 5.60
N LEU A 90 18.66 2.57 6.77
CA LEU A 90 17.36 2.06 7.20
C LEU A 90 16.31 3.11 6.85
N TYR A 91 15.40 2.74 5.97
CA TYR A 91 14.33 3.63 5.54
C TYR A 91 13.04 3.33 6.28
N ALA A 92 12.40 4.38 6.79
CA ALA A 92 11.04 4.30 7.28
C ALA A 92 10.12 4.77 6.15
N ILE A 93 9.24 3.88 5.70
CA ILE A 93 8.27 4.20 4.66
C ILE A 93 6.94 4.47 5.36
N PRO A 94 6.46 5.72 5.34
CA PRO A 94 5.23 6.05 6.04
C PRO A 94 4.02 5.38 5.39
N GLY A 95 2.93 5.33 6.11
CA GLY A 95 1.70 4.76 5.60
C GLY A 95 1.24 5.44 4.31
N ILE A 96 0.74 4.64 3.39
CA ILE A 96 0.24 5.12 2.11
C ILE A 96 -1.22 5.51 2.27
N THR A 97 -1.57 6.71 1.81
CA THR A 97 -2.94 7.21 1.92
C THR A 97 -3.79 6.72 0.76
N VAL A 98 -4.95 6.18 1.10
CA VAL A 98 -5.95 5.71 0.15
C VAL A 98 -7.26 6.41 0.49
N LYS A 99 -7.98 6.87 -0.51
CA LYS A 99 -9.31 7.44 -0.31
C LYS A 99 -10.37 6.42 -0.68
N VAL A 100 -11.33 6.24 0.21
CA VAL A 100 -12.49 5.39 -0.03
C VAL A 100 -13.73 6.23 0.23
N ASP A 101 -14.52 6.44 -0.80
CA ASP A 101 -15.71 7.29 -0.78
C ASP A 101 -15.40 8.68 -0.21
N GLY A 102 -14.25 9.24 -0.59
CA GLY A 102 -13.84 10.57 -0.19
C GLY A 102 -13.16 10.67 1.18
N LYS A 103 -13.12 9.58 1.95
CA LYS A 103 -12.43 9.55 3.24
C LYS A 103 -11.03 9.01 3.07
N SER A 104 -10.08 9.59 3.79
CA SER A 104 -8.68 9.16 3.74
C SER A 104 -8.39 8.10 4.78
N TYR A 105 -7.71 7.04 4.35
CA TYR A 105 -7.24 5.97 5.21
C TYR A 105 -5.76 5.76 4.91
N LYS A 106 -4.98 5.44 5.93
CA LYS A 106 -3.56 5.18 5.76
C LYS A 106 -3.25 3.73 6.06
N SER A 107 -2.32 3.16 5.29
CA SER A 107 -1.76 1.87 5.62
C SER A 107 -0.84 1.99 6.84
N ASN A 108 -0.46 0.86 7.39
CA ASN A 108 0.63 0.79 8.36
C ASN A 108 1.95 1.20 7.68
N PRO A 109 2.88 1.78 8.44
CA PRO A 109 4.23 2.02 7.91
C PRO A 109 5.00 0.71 7.78
N VAL A 110 6.00 0.71 6.91
CA VAL A 110 6.93 -0.41 6.77
C VAL A 110 8.36 0.11 6.81
N ALA A 111 9.31 -0.77 7.07
CA ALA A 111 10.72 -0.41 7.10
C ALA A 111 11.47 -1.24 6.06
N LEU A 112 12.46 -0.62 5.42
CA LEU A 112 13.35 -1.27 4.48
C LEU A 112 14.79 -0.94 4.86
N LYS A 113 15.56 -1.99 5.15
CA LYS A 113 16.98 -1.84 5.42
C LYS A 113 17.77 -2.14 4.15
N VAL A 114 18.67 -1.24 3.79
CA VAL A 114 19.55 -1.41 2.63
C VAL A 114 20.99 -1.55 3.14
N ILE A 115 21.62 -2.65 2.79
CA ILE A 115 22.95 -3.01 3.27
C ILE A 115 23.92 -3.22 2.13
#